data_ce65be2f7906c75d2da75ac22e55f65a
#
_entry.id   ce65be2f7906c75d2da75ac22e55f65a
#
_cell.length_a   1.000
_cell.length_b   1.000
_cell.length_c   1.000
_cell.angle_alpha   90.00
_cell.angle_beta   90.00
_cell.angle_gamma   90.00
#
_symmetry.space_group_name_H-M   'P 1'
#
loop_
_entity.id
_entity.type
_entity.pdbx_description
1 polymer ?
#
loop_
_entity_poly.entity_id
_entity_poly.type
_entity_poly.pdbx_seq_one_letter_code
_entity_poly.pdbx_strand_id
1 'polypeptide(L)'
;IEKQLVEVIENHANGVSKAVSDMPSHTSKEKCAIQIEGILPCPIRLPLMDALETWRDTHHINVNFDLQSASMGLDWLQERIEACKDETELADIYLSAGYNLFFDYNVLGKYRDTGIFTDSDRTIPLKEMFDNEGISLNDPNHQYTVVGIVPAVFMVNTEALGERPMPESWSDLMKPEYENTIAFP
;
A
#
# COMPACT_ATOMS: atom_id res chain seq x y z
N ILE A 1 12.15 -30.85 7.82
CA ILE A 1 11.14 -29.85 7.31
C ILE A 1 11.05 -28.71 8.31
N GLU A 2 10.81 -28.98 9.62
CA GLU A 2 10.65 -27.93 10.65
C GLU A 2 11.89 -27.05 10.81
N LYS A 3 13.10 -27.63 10.86
CA LYS A 3 14.36 -26.89 10.93
C LYS A 3 14.62 -26.03 9.68
N GLN A 4 14.26 -26.51 8.50
CA GLN A 4 14.43 -25.77 7.25
C GLN A 4 13.43 -24.59 7.15
N LEU A 5 12.22 -24.76 7.71
CA LEU A 5 11.23 -23.68 7.76
C LEU A 5 11.67 -22.57 8.72
N VAL A 6 12.18 -22.93 9.90
CA VAL A 6 12.71 -21.97 10.88
C VAL A 6 13.90 -21.19 10.29
N GLU A 7 14.83 -21.87 9.61
CA GLU A 7 15.99 -21.23 8.97
C GLU A 7 15.56 -20.26 7.83
N VAL A 8 14.54 -20.60 7.07
CA VAL A 8 13.97 -19.72 6.04
C VAL A 8 13.29 -18.50 6.66
N ILE A 9 12.55 -18.70 7.75
CA ILE A 9 11.86 -17.62 8.47
C ILE A 9 12.90 -16.69 9.13
N GLU A 10 13.92 -17.22 9.79
CA GLU A 10 14.99 -16.44 10.42
C GLU A 10 15.81 -15.67 9.38
N ASN A 11 16.13 -16.27 8.25
CA ASN A 11 16.84 -15.59 7.16
C ASN A 11 15.99 -14.48 6.54
N HIS A 12 14.69 -14.70 6.40
CA HIS A 12 13.76 -13.68 5.90
C HIS A 12 13.59 -12.54 6.91
N ALA A 13 13.40 -12.85 8.19
CA ALA A 13 13.30 -11.86 9.26
C ALA A 13 14.58 -11.04 9.41
N ASN A 14 15.76 -11.67 9.32
CA ASN A 14 17.05 -10.99 9.37
C ASN A 14 17.30 -10.14 8.11
N GLY A 15 16.85 -10.59 6.94
CA GLY A 15 16.89 -9.80 5.70
C GLY A 15 16.02 -8.57 5.77
N VAL A 16 14.81 -8.70 6.31
CA VAL A 16 13.87 -7.58 6.52
C VAL A 16 14.41 -6.62 7.59
N SER A 17 14.94 -7.13 8.70
CA SER A 17 15.51 -6.30 9.77
C SER A 17 16.74 -5.51 9.28
N LYS A 18 17.58 -6.11 8.43
CA LYS A 18 18.74 -5.42 7.85
C LYS A 18 18.35 -4.36 6.83
N ALA A 19 17.32 -4.63 6.02
CA ALA A 19 16.79 -3.65 5.06
C ALA A 19 16.12 -2.44 5.75
N VAL A 20 15.60 -2.63 6.98
CA VAL A 20 15.01 -1.54 7.77
C VAL A 20 16.08 -0.71 8.48
N SER A 21 17.23 -1.32 8.89
CA SER A 21 18.30 -0.60 9.59
C SER A 21 19.25 0.17 8.66
N ASP A 22 19.29 -0.17 7.37
CA ASP A 22 20.18 0.47 6.39
C ASP A 22 19.47 1.61 5.59
N MET A 23 18.27 2.02 5.98
CA MET A 23 17.65 3.20 5.39
C MET A 23 18.35 4.46 5.91
N PRO A 24 18.86 5.32 5.03
CA PRO A 24 19.49 6.56 5.45
C PRO A 24 18.45 7.43 6.16
N SER A 25 18.71 7.70 7.44
CA SER A 25 17.99 8.75 8.15
C SER A 25 18.24 10.06 7.43
N HIS A 26 17.19 10.75 7.03
CA HIS A 26 17.24 12.04 6.36
C HIS A 26 18.02 13.08 7.17
N THR A 27 19.29 13.24 6.88
CA THR A 27 20.09 14.38 7.30
C THR A 27 20.81 14.92 6.06
N SER A 28 20.08 15.69 5.31
CA SER A 28 20.52 16.89 4.56
C SER A 28 19.44 17.20 3.51
N LYS A 29 18.80 18.34 3.64
CA LYS A 29 17.92 18.93 2.64
C LYS A 29 18.76 19.42 1.45
N GLU A 30 19.37 18.52 0.69
CA GLU A 30 19.54 18.81 -0.73
C GLU A 30 18.12 18.74 -1.30
N LYS A 31 17.67 19.83 -1.85
CA LYS A 31 16.32 20.00 -2.36
C LYS A 31 16.13 19.03 -3.51
N CYS A 32 15.68 17.80 -3.20
CA CYS A 32 15.23 16.86 -4.22
C CYS A 32 14.12 17.55 -5.00
N ALA A 33 14.10 17.39 -6.32
CA ALA A 33 13.08 18.03 -7.14
C ALA A 33 11.69 17.44 -6.89
N ILE A 34 11.62 16.16 -6.48
CA ILE A 34 10.36 15.46 -6.20
C ILE A 34 10.54 14.62 -4.93
N GLN A 35 9.62 14.75 -4.00
CA GLN A 35 9.54 13.95 -2.77
C GLN A 35 8.36 13.00 -2.82
N ILE A 36 8.60 11.71 -2.68
CA ILE A 36 7.55 10.66 -2.64
C ILE A 36 7.58 9.98 -1.29
N GLU A 37 6.45 10.01 -0.59
CA GLU A 37 6.29 9.40 0.73
C GLU A 37 5.12 8.41 0.73
N GLY A 38 5.18 7.40 1.58
CA GLY A 38 4.04 6.52 1.67
C GLY A 38 4.27 5.20 2.39
N ILE A 39 3.21 4.40 2.36
CA ILE A 39 3.13 3.10 3.00
C ILE A 39 2.68 2.08 1.97
N LEU A 40 3.44 1.00 1.85
CA LEU A 40 3.20 -0.06 0.88
C LEU A 40 3.00 -1.41 1.56
N PRO A 41 2.19 -2.30 0.99
CA PRO A 41 2.14 -3.69 1.43
C PRO A 41 3.53 -4.33 1.34
N CYS A 42 3.91 -5.10 2.37
CA CYS A 42 5.25 -5.71 2.44
C CYS A 42 5.68 -6.45 1.17
N PRO A 43 4.83 -7.25 0.51
CA PRO A 43 5.25 -8.02 -0.66
C PRO A 43 5.62 -7.17 -1.87
N ILE A 44 5.04 -5.96 -2.01
CA ILE A 44 5.28 -5.11 -3.18
C ILE A 44 6.28 -3.99 -2.91
N ARG A 45 6.58 -3.70 -1.65
CA ARG A 45 7.46 -2.60 -1.28
C ARG A 45 8.84 -2.73 -1.91
N LEU A 46 9.54 -3.83 -1.68
CA LEU A 46 10.90 -4.01 -2.21
C LEU A 46 10.94 -4.03 -3.74
N PRO A 47 10.13 -4.82 -4.46
CA PRO A 47 10.11 -4.78 -5.91
C PRO A 47 9.78 -3.40 -6.50
N LEU A 48 8.90 -2.64 -5.84
CA LEU A 48 8.57 -1.29 -6.29
C LEU A 48 9.73 -0.33 -6.05
N MET A 49 10.39 -0.41 -4.90
CA MET A 49 11.58 0.42 -4.62
C MET A 49 12.68 0.17 -5.64
N ASP A 50 13.01 -1.09 -5.93
CA ASP A 50 14.02 -1.43 -6.94
C ASP A 50 13.66 -0.88 -8.33
N ALA A 51 12.37 -0.97 -8.70
CA ALA A 51 11.87 -0.43 -9.96
C ALA A 51 11.96 1.11 -10.02
N LEU A 52 11.60 1.79 -8.93
CA LEU A 52 11.66 3.24 -8.83
C LEU A 52 13.10 3.77 -8.84
N GLU A 53 14.02 3.09 -8.15
CA GLU A 53 15.44 3.43 -8.16
C GLU A 53 16.04 3.23 -9.56
N THR A 54 15.75 2.12 -10.21
CA THR A 54 16.18 1.86 -11.60
C THR A 54 15.63 2.92 -12.54
N TRP A 55 14.36 3.30 -12.39
CA TRP A 55 13.73 4.34 -13.21
C TRP A 55 14.37 5.70 -12.97
N ARG A 56 14.58 6.08 -11.70
CA ARG A 56 15.27 7.32 -11.32
C ARG A 56 16.64 7.43 -11.99
N ASP A 57 17.44 6.38 -11.85
CA ASP A 57 18.83 6.36 -12.33
C ASP A 57 18.88 6.36 -13.87
N THR A 58 17.97 5.64 -14.53
CA THR A 58 17.88 5.58 -15.98
C THR A 58 17.49 6.93 -16.59
N HIS A 59 16.59 7.66 -15.93
CA HIS A 59 16.07 8.93 -16.45
C HIS A 59 16.79 10.16 -15.86
N HIS A 60 17.75 9.95 -14.96
CA HIS A 60 18.50 11.01 -14.28
C HIS A 60 17.60 12.05 -13.59
N ILE A 61 16.52 11.57 -12.95
CA ILE A 61 15.54 12.42 -12.26
C ILE A 61 15.96 12.58 -10.80
N ASN A 62 15.94 13.81 -10.30
CA ASN A 62 16.18 14.06 -8.89
C ASN A 62 14.89 13.82 -8.08
N VAL A 63 14.76 12.60 -7.54
CA VAL A 63 13.60 12.16 -6.74
C VAL A 63 14.09 11.42 -5.50
N ASN A 64 13.41 11.65 -4.40
CA ASN A 64 13.62 10.96 -3.13
C ASN A 64 12.38 10.14 -2.76
N PHE A 65 12.61 8.92 -2.25
CA PHE A 65 11.57 7.98 -1.86
C PHE A 65 11.68 7.69 -0.36
N ASP A 66 10.61 7.94 0.39
CA ASP A 66 10.42 7.48 1.77
C ASP A 66 9.17 6.60 1.81
N LEU A 67 9.34 5.33 1.39
CA LEU A 67 8.28 4.35 1.28
C LEU A 67 8.50 3.24 2.31
N GLN A 68 7.65 3.19 3.31
CA GLN A 68 7.76 2.22 4.40
C GLN A 68 6.76 1.07 4.25
N SER A 69 6.97 0.03 5.04
CA SER A 69 6.09 -1.13 5.08
C SER A 69 4.80 -0.82 5.84
N ALA A 70 3.66 -1.27 5.33
CA ALA A 70 2.38 -1.15 6.02
C ALA A 70 2.36 -1.84 7.40
N SER A 71 3.25 -2.82 7.63
CA SER A 71 3.42 -3.46 8.94
C SER A 71 4.01 -2.54 10.02
N MET A 72 4.61 -1.42 9.63
CA MET A 72 5.13 -0.42 10.56
C MET A 72 4.04 0.51 11.12
N GLY A 73 2.82 0.41 10.63
CA GLY A 73 1.73 1.32 10.98
C GLY A 73 1.75 2.64 10.21
N LEU A 74 0.75 3.46 10.46
CA LEU A 74 0.58 4.77 9.83
C LEU A 74 1.18 5.93 10.64
N ASP A 75 1.50 5.70 11.90
CA ASP A 75 1.78 6.74 12.89
C ASP A 75 2.92 7.66 12.45
N TRP A 76 4.02 7.10 11.92
CA TRP A 76 5.17 7.89 11.48
C TRP A 76 4.80 8.88 10.35
N LEU A 77 3.96 8.47 9.41
CA LEU A 77 3.55 9.29 8.28
C LEU A 77 2.53 10.34 8.72
N GLN A 78 1.64 9.95 9.62
CA GLN A 78 0.70 10.86 10.25
C GLN A 78 1.42 11.95 11.03
N GLU A 79 2.34 11.60 11.93
CA GLU A 79 3.15 12.54 12.71
C GLU A 79 3.93 13.50 11.78
N ARG A 80 4.46 12.97 10.67
CA ARG A 80 5.19 13.78 9.69
C ARG A 80 4.28 14.79 8.98
N ILE A 81 3.09 14.38 8.56
CA ILE A 81 2.10 15.27 7.94
C ILE A 81 1.58 16.31 8.94
N GLU A 82 1.35 15.90 10.18
CA GLU A 82 0.92 16.81 11.27
C GLU A 82 2.00 17.83 11.64
N ALA A 83 3.27 17.46 11.51
CA ALA A 83 4.40 18.37 11.75
C ALA A 83 4.58 19.42 10.66
N CYS A 84 3.99 19.25 9.47
CA CYS A 84 4.02 20.25 8.41
C CYS A 84 3.25 21.51 8.86
N LYS A 85 3.91 22.67 8.73
CA LYS A 85 3.32 23.95 9.11
C LYS A 85 2.35 24.46 8.07
N ASP A 86 2.63 24.15 6.83
CA ASP A 86 1.80 24.53 5.69
C ASP A 86 1.98 23.48 4.55
N GLU A 87 1.22 23.65 3.48
CA GLU A 87 1.19 22.76 2.34
C GLU A 87 2.52 22.66 1.58
N THR A 88 3.41 23.63 1.71
CA THR A 88 4.71 23.62 1.01
C THR A 88 5.73 22.68 1.65
N GLU A 89 5.46 22.22 2.87
CA GLU A 89 6.26 21.23 3.58
C GLU A 89 5.79 19.78 3.32
N LEU A 90 4.66 19.61 2.65
CA LEU A 90 4.15 18.29 2.24
C LEU A 90 5.04 17.67 1.17
N ALA A 91 5.00 16.34 1.06
CA ALA A 91 5.60 15.65 -0.07
C ALA A 91 4.78 15.89 -1.36
N ASP A 92 5.46 15.82 -2.50
CA ASP A 92 4.82 16.03 -3.81
C ASP A 92 3.88 14.89 -4.18
N ILE A 93 4.20 13.66 -3.73
CA ILE A 93 3.39 12.47 -4.02
C ILE A 93 3.29 11.62 -2.74
N TYR A 94 2.07 11.20 -2.43
CA TYR A 94 1.80 10.22 -1.40
C TYR A 94 1.31 8.91 -1.99
N LEU A 95 1.89 7.78 -1.54
CA LEU A 95 1.45 6.42 -1.88
C LEU A 95 0.90 5.72 -0.64
N SER A 96 -0.29 5.15 -0.74
CA SER A 96 -0.88 4.39 0.36
C SER A 96 -1.57 3.13 -0.13
N ALA A 97 -1.38 2.03 0.60
CA ALA A 97 -2.11 0.79 0.38
C ALA A 97 -3.56 0.83 0.86
N GLY A 98 -3.91 1.82 1.69
CA GLY A 98 -5.24 2.03 2.24
C GLY A 98 -5.75 3.43 1.97
N TYR A 99 -7.06 3.55 1.92
CA TYR A 99 -7.73 4.84 1.68
C TYR A 99 -7.67 5.78 2.91
N ASN A 100 -7.39 5.27 4.10
CA ASN A 100 -7.44 6.03 5.36
C ASN A 100 -6.60 7.29 5.30
N LEU A 101 -5.38 7.20 4.75
CA LEU A 101 -4.47 8.33 4.68
C LEU A 101 -5.10 9.54 3.97
N PHE A 102 -5.83 9.32 2.88
CA PHE A 102 -6.42 10.38 2.05
C PHE A 102 -7.79 10.88 2.56
N PHE A 103 -8.49 10.06 3.35
CA PHE A 103 -9.85 10.37 3.80
C PHE A 103 -9.93 10.76 5.28
N ASP A 104 -8.87 10.52 6.05
CA ASP A 104 -8.80 11.00 7.44
C ASP A 104 -8.48 12.49 7.46
N TYR A 105 -9.41 13.28 8.00
CA TYR A 105 -9.25 14.74 8.14
C TYR A 105 -8.13 15.17 9.08
N ASN A 106 -7.64 14.28 9.94
CA ASN A 106 -6.47 14.57 10.76
C ASN A 106 -5.15 14.43 9.97
N VAL A 107 -5.20 13.80 8.81
CA VAL A 107 -4.03 13.53 7.95
C VAL A 107 -4.17 14.30 6.64
N LEU A 108 -4.21 13.63 5.50
CA LEU A 108 -4.30 14.27 4.18
C LEU A 108 -5.72 14.74 3.83
N GLY A 109 -6.74 14.20 4.47
CA GLY A 109 -8.12 14.57 4.21
C GLY A 109 -8.42 16.08 4.38
N LYS A 110 -7.71 16.75 5.28
CA LYS A 110 -7.82 18.22 5.46
C LYS A 110 -7.35 19.02 4.25
N TYR A 111 -6.47 18.44 3.42
CA TYR A 111 -5.92 19.07 2.22
C TYR A 111 -6.66 18.64 0.94
N ARG A 112 -7.46 17.57 1.01
CA ARG A 112 -8.12 16.96 -0.15
C ARG A 112 -8.98 17.95 -0.93
N ASP A 113 -9.77 18.76 -0.24
CA ASP A 113 -10.74 19.64 -0.88
C ASP A 113 -10.18 21.07 -1.12
N THR A 114 -8.88 21.27 -0.94
CA THR A 114 -8.23 22.59 -1.07
C THR A 114 -7.64 22.85 -2.45
N GLY A 115 -7.60 21.84 -3.33
CA GLY A 115 -7.01 21.94 -4.67
C GLY A 115 -5.49 21.77 -4.70
N ILE A 116 -4.86 21.36 -3.57
CA ILE A 116 -3.42 21.08 -3.50
C ILE A 116 -3.09 19.80 -4.24
N PHE A 117 -3.94 18.77 -4.10
CA PHE A 117 -3.76 17.50 -4.77
C PHE A 117 -4.54 17.47 -6.09
N THR A 118 -3.86 17.03 -7.14
CA THR A 118 -4.45 16.77 -8.44
C THR A 118 -3.96 15.42 -8.96
N ASP A 119 -4.80 14.73 -9.70
CA ASP A 119 -4.35 13.52 -10.41
C ASP A 119 -3.61 13.88 -11.72
N SER A 120 -3.12 12.86 -12.40
CA SER A 120 -2.35 13.04 -13.63
C SER A 120 -3.22 13.24 -14.89
N ASP A 121 -4.50 13.46 -14.81
CA ASP A 121 -5.46 13.49 -15.94
C ASP A 121 -5.41 12.23 -16.85
N ARG A 122 -4.72 11.20 -16.43
CA ARG A 122 -4.55 9.96 -17.17
C ARG A 122 -5.32 8.84 -16.52
N THR A 123 -6.25 8.27 -17.27
CA THR A 123 -6.87 7.01 -16.86
C THR A 123 -5.83 5.91 -16.91
N ILE A 124 -5.51 5.31 -15.78
CA ILE A 124 -4.69 4.11 -15.71
C ILE A 124 -5.59 2.92 -16.01
N PRO A 125 -5.37 2.19 -17.11
CA PRO A 125 -6.20 1.04 -17.44
C PRO A 125 -5.99 -0.05 -16.39
N LEU A 126 -7.06 -0.45 -15.72
CA LEU A 126 -7.05 -1.61 -14.86
C LEU A 126 -7.02 -2.89 -15.69
N LYS A 127 -6.38 -3.93 -15.15
CA LYS A 127 -6.51 -5.27 -15.73
C LYS A 127 -7.95 -5.74 -15.61
N GLU A 128 -8.43 -6.45 -16.62
CA GLU A 128 -9.81 -6.96 -16.71
C GLU A 128 -10.28 -7.69 -15.44
N MET A 129 -9.36 -8.43 -14.77
CA MET A 129 -9.65 -9.12 -13.52
C MET A 129 -10.03 -8.19 -12.35
N PHE A 130 -9.80 -6.90 -12.46
CA PHE A 130 -10.15 -5.89 -11.46
C PHE A 130 -11.28 -4.96 -11.94
N ASP A 131 -11.86 -5.25 -13.10
CA ASP A 131 -13.06 -4.58 -13.56
C ASP A 131 -14.22 -5.01 -12.66
N ASN A 132 -14.80 -4.06 -11.96
CA ASN A 132 -15.88 -4.31 -10.99
C ASN A 132 -17.19 -3.73 -11.50
N GLU A 133 -17.59 -4.13 -12.71
CA GLU A 133 -18.89 -3.88 -13.36
C GLU A 133 -19.64 -2.66 -12.82
N GLY A 134 -19.18 -1.45 -13.18
CA GLY A 134 -19.90 -0.21 -12.90
C GLY A 134 -19.43 0.57 -11.67
N ILE A 135 -18.42 0.11 -10.92
CA ILE A 135 -17.76 0.93 -9.91
C ILE A 135 -16.55 1.62 -10.54
N SER A 136 -16.65 2.92 -10.75
CA SER A 136 -15.50 3.72 -11.16
C SER A 136 -14.49 3.80 -10.02
N LEU A 137 -13.23 3.47 -10.32
CA LEU A 137 -12.11 3.70 -9.41
C LEU A 137 -11.43 5.07 -9.65
N ASN A 138 -11.93 5.82 -10.63
CA ASN A 138 -11.46 7.19 -10.86
C ASN A 138 -12.09 8.13 -9.84
N ASP A 139 -11.28 8.99 -9.26
CA ASP A 139 -11.78 10.06 -8.41
C ASP A 139 -12.50 11.12 -9.26
N PRO A 140 -13.80 11.40 -9.03
CA PRO A 140 -14.52 12.42 -9.79
C PRO A 140 -14.00 13.84 -9.55
N ASN A 141 -13.24 14.06 -8.47
CA ASN A 141 -12.66 15.36 -8.13
C ASN A 141 -11.19 15.48 -8.58
N HIS A 142 -10.62 14.46 -9.20
CA HIS A 142 -9.25 14.47 -9.71
C HIS A 142 -8.17 14.80 -8.67
N GLN A 143 -8.32 14.27 -7.46
CA GLN A 143 -7.40 14.52 -6.34
C GLN A 143 -6.46 13.34 -6.07
N TYR A 144 -6.82 12.15 -6.52
CA TYR A 144 -5.99 10.95 -6.39
C TYR A 144 -6.21 9.98 -7.55
N THR A 145 -5.24 9.12 -7.78
CA THR A 145 -5.30 8.06 -8.78
C THR A 145 -5.11 6.70 -8.13
N VAL A 146 -5.98 5.75 -8.46
CA VAL A 146 -5.83 4.35 -8.05
C VAL A 146 -4.82 3.67 -8.97
N VAL A 147 -3.65 3.31 -8.43
CA VAL A 147 -2.56 2.68 -9.19
C VAL A 147 -2.51 1.15 -9.02
N GLY A 148 -3.29 0.61 -8.09
CA GLY A 148 -3.36 -0.83 -7.81
C GLY A 148 -4.52 -1.16 -6.89
N ILE A 149 -4.83 -2.43 -6.80
CA ILE A 149 -5.89 -2.96 -5.93
C ILE A 149 -5.29 -4.03 -5.03
N VAL A 150 -5.62 -3.97 -3.75
CA VAL A 150 -5.31 -5.01 -2.78
C VAL A 150 -6.61 -5.79 -2.51
N PRO A 151 -6.79 -6.96 -3.14
CA PRO A 151 -8.02 -7.71 -2.97
C PRO A 151 -8.04 -8.39 -1.59
N ALA A 152 -9.18 -8.35 -0.93
CA ALA A 152 -9.47 -9.26 0.16
C ALA A 152 -9.91 -10.61 -0.43
N VAL A 153 -9.20 -11.66 -0.10
CA VAL A 153 -9.46 -13.01 -0.60
C VAL A 153 -9.65 -13.99 0.55
N PHE A 154 -10.36 -15.07 0.31
CA PHE A 154 -10.41 -16.17 1.25
C PHE A 154 -9.74 -17.42 0.66
N MET A 155 -9.07 -18.18 1.51
CA MET A 155 -8.50 -19.48 1.17
C MET A 155 -9.36 -20.57 1.76
N VAL A 156 -9.63 -21.60 0.96
CA VAL A 156 -10.44 -22.74 1.37
C VAL A 156 -9.52 -23.95 1.60
N ASN A 157 -9.55 -24.49 2.82
CA ASN A 157 -8.97 -25.80 3.09
C ASN A 157 -9.94 -26.88 2.55
N THR A 158 -9.61 -27.46 1.41
CA THR A 158 -10.46 -28.42 0.73
C THR A 158 -10.64 -29.74 1.48
N GLU A 159 -9.67 -30.14 2.33
CA GLU A 159 -9.81 -31.33 3.18
C GLU A 159 -10.82 -31.05 4.31
N ALA A 160 -10.72 -29.90 4.95
CA ALA A 160 -11.66 -29.51 6.01
C ALA A 160 -13.04 -29.15 5.46
N LEU A 161 -13.15 -28.76 4.21
CA LEU A 161 -14.42 -28.48 3.54
C LEU A 161 -15.27 -29.77 3.45
N GLY A 162 -14.66 -30.92 3.15
CA GLY A 162 -15.35 -32.21 3.03
C GLY A 162 -16.37 -32.18 1.89
N GLU A 163 -17.61 -32.60 2.20
CA GLU A 163 -18.73 -32.68 1.24
C GLU A 163 -19.48 -31.33 1.08
N ARG A 164 -19.09 -30.29 1.81
CA ARG A 164 -19.72 -28.97 1.69
C ARG A 164 -19.39 -28.35 0.33
N PRO A 165 -20.31 -27.59 -0.27
CA PRO A 165 -20.03 -26.90 -1.53
C PRO A 165 -18.84 -25.94 -1.41
N MET A 166 -18.12 -25.70 -2.49
CA MET A 166 -17.09 -24.67 -2.54
C MET A 166 -17.76 -23.29 -2.48
N PRO A 167 -17.38 -22.41 -1.55
CA PRO A 167 -17.91 -21.04 -1.56
C PRO A 167 -17.30 -20.25 -2.73
N GLU A 168 -18.14 -19.58 -3.50
CA GLU A 168 -17.75 -18.78 -4.67
C GLU A 168 -17.85 -17.27 -4.39
N SER A 169 -18.54 -16.89 -3.32
CA SER A 169 -18.72 -15.49 -2.93
C SER A 169 -18.63 -15.30 -1.40
N TRP A 170 -18.41 -14.05 -0.98
CA TRP A 170 -18.48 -13.69 0.44
C TRP A 170 -19.83 -13.99 1.08
N SER A 171 -20.92 -13.85 0.32
CA SER A 171 -22.27 -14.19 0.80
C SER A 171 -22.48 -15.68 1.02
N ASP A 172 -21.76 -16.53 0.31
CA ASP A 172 -21.84 -17.98 0.56
C ASP A 172 -21.32 -18.34 1.96
N LEU A 173 -20.31 -17.62 2.45
CA LEU A 173 -19.76 -17.85 3.77
C LEU A 173 -20.75 -17.56 4.92
N MET A 174 -21.85 -16.86 4.63
CA MET A 174 -22.93 -16.61 5.61
C MET A 174 -23.94 -17.76 5.73
N LYS A 175 -23.82 -18.79 4.90
CA LYS A 175 -24.69 -19.96 4.95
C LYS A 175 -24.42 -20.83 6.18
N PRO A 176 -25.43 -21.48 6.77
CA PRO A 176 -25.30 -22.27 8.00
C PRO A 176 -24.22 -23.36 7.94
N GLU A 177 -23.96 -23.94 6.77
CA GLU A 177 -22.96 -25.00 6.59
C GLU A 177 -21.52 -24.53 6.86
N TYR A 178 -21.24 -23.21 6.87
CA TYR A 178 -19.93 -22.64 7.18
C TYR A 178 -19.82 -22.08 8.59
N GLU A 179 -20.87 -22.20 9.40
CA GLU A 179 -20.86 -21.72 10.79
C GLU A 179 -19.72 -22.35 11.58
N ASN A 180 -18.98 -21.54 12.34
CA ASN A 180 -17.80 -21.92 13.12
C ASN A 180 -16.64 -22.55 12.32
N THR A 181 -16.58 -22.32 11.01
CA THR A 181 -15.51 -22.85 10.15
C THR A 181 -14.66 -21.76 9.49
N ILE A 182 -14.98 -20.49 9.72
CA ILE A 182 -14.30 -19.33 9.14
C ILE A 182 -13.31 -18.77 10.16
N ALA A 183 -12.07 -18.59 9.74
CA ALA A 183 -11.06 -17.87 10.51
C ALA A 183 -10.81 -16.50 9.88
N PHE A 184 -10.88 -15.45 10.68
CA PHE A 184 -10.43 -14.11 10.31
C PHE A 184 -9.05 -13.84 10.92
N PRO A 185 -8.15 -13.13 10.21
CA PRO A 185 -6.86 -12.71 10.74
C PRO A 185 -7.00 -11.66 11.85
#